data_3a66f4495e8295ee00c888c8b46d240f
#
_entry.id   3a66f4495e8295ee00c888c8b46d240f
#
_cell.length_a   1.000
_cell.length_b   1.000
_cell.length_c   1.000
_cell.angle_alpha   90.00
_cell.angle_beta   90.00
_cell.angle_gamma   90.00
#
_symmetry.space_group_name_H-M   'P 1'
#
loop_
_entity.id
_entity.type
_entity.pdbx_description
1 polymer ?
#
loop_
_entity_poly.entity_id
_entity_poly.type
_entity_poly.pdbx_seq_one_letter_code
_entity_poly.pdbx_strand_id
1 'polypeptide(L)' 'PKRKDIDKDMVRISHEEGLPVNVWTVNEKYEMLRMIEYGVDGIITDYPLRLKKLCEENGINWF' A
#
# COMPACT_ATOMS: atom_id res chain seq x y z
N PRO A 1 -5.78 7.30 -3.87
CA PRO A 1 -6.76 7.76 -2.87
C PRO A 1 -6.17 7.85 -1.48
N LYS A 2 -6.85 8.54 -0.60
CA LYS A 2 -6.47 8.64 0.79
C LYS A 2 -6.62 7.28 1.46
N ARG A 3 -5.72 6.97 2.43
CA ARG A 3 -5.73 5.67 3.11
C ARG A 3 -7.07 5.31 3.76
N LYS A 4 -7.85 6.29 4.17
CA LYS A 4 -9.16 6.06 4.79
C LYS A 4 -10.23 5.60 3.81
N ASP A 5 -10.02 5.89 2.53
CA ASP A 5 -11.00 5.62 1.49
C ASP A 5 -10.71 4.32 0.74
N ILE A 6 -9.66 3.61 1.16
CA ILE A 6 -9.21 2.40 0.48
C ILE A 6 -9.75 1.15 1.16
N ASP A 7 -10.21 0.19 0.37
CA ASP A 7 -10.50 -1.15 0.86
C ASP A 7 -10.10 -2.17 -0.22
N LYS A 8 -10.13 -3.43 0.14
CA LYS A 8 -9.66 -4.51 -0.72
C LYS A 8 -10.48 -4.62 -2.00
N ASP A 9 -11.79 -4.46 -1.91
CA ASP A 9 -12.68 -4.56 -3.07
C ASP A 9 -12.44 -3.41 -4.05
N MET A 10 -12.22 -2.21 -3.54
CA MET A 10 -11.92 -1.05 -4.36
C MET A 10 -10.65 -1.26 -5.17
N VAL A 11 -9.61 -1.81 -4.54
CA VAL A 11 -8.35 -2.11 -5.20
C VAL A 11 -8.57 -3.15 -6.31
N ARG A 12 -9.32 -4.21 -6.00
CA ARG A 12 -9.62 -5.27 -6.95
C ARG A 12 -10.38 -4.72 -8.17
N ILE A 13 -11.40 -3.91 -7.93
CA ILE A 13 -12.21 -3.32 -9.00
C ILE A 13 -11.37 -2.40 -9.88
N SER A 14 -10.52 -1.57 -9.26
CA SER A 14 -9.62 -0.68 -10.00
C SER A 14 -8.68 -1.48 -10.90
N HIS A 15 -8.12 -2.56 -10.40
CA HIS A 15 -7.22 -3.42 -11.17
C HIS A 15 -7.94 -4.11 -12.32
N GLU A 16 -9.19 -4.52 -12.12
CA GLU A 16 -10.00 -5.11 -13.19
C GLU A 16 -10.20 -4.13 -14.33
N GLU A 17 -10.22 -2.84 -14.04
CA GLU A 17 -10.35 -1.78 -15.04
C GLU A 17 -8.98 -1.31 -15.58
N GLY A 18 -7.90 -1.95 -15.15
CA GLY A 18 -6.56 -1.61 -15.59
C GLY A 18 -6.00 -0.34 -14.95
N LEU A 19 -6.54 0.08 -13.82
CA LEU A 19 -6.13 1.30 -13.15
C LEU A 19 -5.23 1.01 -11.96
N PRO A 20 -4.09 1.72 -11.84
CA PRO A 20 -3.22 1.58 -10.66
C PRO A 20 -3.84 2.27 -9.45
N VAL A 21 -3.49 1.79 -8.27
CA VAL A 21 -3.95 2.37 -7.00
C VAL A 21 -2.75 2.81 -6.18
N ASN A 22 -2.64 4.11 -5.95
CA ASN A 22 -1.59 4.72 -5.14
C ASN A 22 -2.25 5.34 -3.91
N VAL A 23 -1.80 4.98 -2.73
CA VAL A 23 -2.42 5.39 -1.46
C VAL A 23 -1.55 6.39 -0.72
N TRP A 24 -2.15 7.44 -0.18
CA TRP A 24 -1.48 8.46 0.63
C TRP A 24 -2.31 8.80 1.87
N THR A 25 -1.82 9.27 2.91
CA THR A 25 -0.43 9.16 3.34
C THR A 25 -0.39 8.06 4.36
N VAL A 26 0.46 7.07 4.17
CA VAL A 26 0.47 5.86 5.00
C VAL A 26 1.77 5.84 5.79
N ASN A 27 1.69 6.08 7.10
CA ASN A 27 2.85 6.22 7.96
C ASN A 27 3.02 5.10 8.99
N GLU A 28 1.91 4.47 9.39
CA GLU A 28 1.94 3.42 10.40
C GLU A 28 2.25 2.06 9.78
N LYS A 29 3.04 1.26 10.50
CA LYS A 29 3.48 -0.04 9.99
C LYS A 29 2.31 -0.98 9.66
N TYR A 30 1.31 -1.03 10.54
CA TYR A 30 0.16 -1.92 10.31
C TYR A 30 -0.67 -1.47 9.10
N GLU A 31 -0.73 -0.16 8.86
CA GLU A 31 -1.42 0.36 7.68
C GLU A 31 -0.65 0.03 6.41
N MET A 32 0.68 0.14 6.46
CA MET A 32 1.54 -0.24 5.33
C MET A 32 1.32 -1.70 4.94
N LEU A 33 1.33 -2.61 5.92
CA LEU A 33 1.09 -4.03 5.67
C LEU A 33 -0.30 -4.27 5.09
N ARG A 34 -1.30 -3.57 5.60
CA ARG A 34 -2.67 -3.70 5.11
C ARG A 34 -2.76 -3.27 3.65
N MET A 35 -2.13 -2.15 3.29
CA MET A 35 -2.15 -1.66 1.91
C MET A 35 -1.46 -2.65 0.97
N ILE A 36 -0.35 -3.23 1.41
CA ILE A 36 0.35 -4.26 0.63
C ILE A 36 -0.53 -5.49 0.45
N GLU A 37 -1.24 -5.92 1.49
CA GLU A 37 -2.17 -7.04 1.42
C GLU A 37 -3.32 -6.78 0.46
N TYR A 38 -3.78 -5.54 0.38
CA TYR A 38 -4.82 -5.15 -0.56
C TYR A 38 -4.33 -5.15 -2.00
N GLY A 39 -3.02 -5.15 -2.20
CA GLY A 39 -2.44 -5.20 -3.53
C GLY A 39 -2.30 -3.83 -4.19
N VAL A 40 -2.20 -2.75 -3.41
CA VAL A 40 -2.00 -1.41 -3.98
C VAL A 40 -0.69 -1.34 -4.74
N ASP A 41 -0.63 -0.47 -5.74
CA ASP A 41 0.53 -0.33 -6.62
C ASP A 41 1.59 0.58 -6.04
N GLY A 42 1.19 1.55 -5.24
CA GLY A 42 2.13 2.47 -4.62
C GLY A 42 1.64 2.99 -3.28
N ILE A 43 2.59 3.28 -2.41
CA ILE A 43 2.32 3.84 -1.08
C ILE A 43 3.14 5.12 -0.94
N ILE A 44 2.46 6.23 -0.66
CA ILE A 44 3.10 7.51 -0.41
C ILE A 44 3.17 7.67 1.11
N THR A 45 4.38 7.81 1.63
CA THR A 45 4.66 7.88 3.05
C THR A 45 5.69 8.96 3.35
N ASP A 46 5.58 9.54 4.55
CA ASP A 46 6.59 10.46 5.05
C ASP A 46 7.83 9.72 5.57
N TYR A 47 7.73 8.39 5.70
CA TYR A 47 8.79 7.55 6.27
C TYR A 47 9.17 6.41 5.32
N PRO A 48 9.80 6.73 4.17
CA PRO A 48 10.11 5.71 3.17
C PRO A 48 11.04 4.61 3.68
N LEU A 49 11.97 4.94 4.57
CA LEU A 49 12.88 3.95 5.15
C LEU A 49 12.14 2.99 6.09
N ARG A 50 11.08 3.47 6.76
CA ARG A 50 10.23 2.63 7.59
C ARG A 50 9.54 1.57 6.74
N LEU A 51 9.03 1.97 5.58
CA LEU A 51 8.37 1.07 4.65
C LEU A 51 9.36 0.05 4.09
N LYS A 52 10.53 0.50 3.70
CA LYS A 52 11.58 -0.38 3.16
C LYS A 52 11.98 -1.44 4.20
N LYS A 53 12.22 -1.01 5.43
CA LYS A 53 12.60 -1.92 6.50
C LYS A 53 11.50 -2.93 6.81
N LEU A 54 10.25 -2.47 6.83
CA LEU A 54 9.10 -3.34 7.05
C LEU A 54 9.03 -4.44 6.00
N CYS A 55 9.21 -4.08 4.74
CA CYS A 55 9.20 -5.05 3.66
C CYS A 55 10.34 -6.07 3.80
N GLU A 56 11.54 -5.61 4.14
CA GLU A 56 12.68 -6.49 4.34
C GLU A 56 12.44 -7.47 5.49
N GLU A 57 11.88 -6.99 6.61
CA GLU A 57 11.61 -7.81 7.78
C GLU A 57 10.53 -8.86 7.53
N ASN A 58 9.64 -8.62 6.59
CA ASN A 58 8.52 -9.51 6.29
C ASN A 58 8.70 -10.29 4.98
N GLY A 59 9.87 -10.20 4.38
CA GLY A 59 10.15 -10.91 3.14
C GLY A 59 9.31 -10.44 1.96
N ILE A 60 8.89 -9.18 1.98
CA ILE A 60 8.07 -8.60 0.92
C ILE A 60 8.98 -7.92 -0.11
N ASN A 61 8.87 -8.35 -1.34
CA ASN A 61 9.65 -7.78 -2.44
C ASN A 61 8.88 -6.62 -3.08
N TRP A 62 8.79 -5.51 -2.36
CA TRP A 62 8.07 -4.33 -2.80
C TRP A 62 8.92 -3.39 -3.67
N PHE A 63 10.21 -3.31 -3.38
CA PHE A 63 11.14 -2.41 -4.07
C PHE A 63 11.90 -3.12 -5.17
#